data_c3da01b5d6375d79baef1b1aa231851c
#
_entry.id   c3da01b5d6375d79baef1b1aa231851c
#
_cell.length_a   1.000
_cell.length_b   1.000
_cell.length_c   1.000
_cell.angle_alpha   90.00
_cell.angle_beta   90.00
_cell.angle_gamma   90.00
#
_symmetry.space_group_name_H-M   'P 1'
#
loop_
_entity.id
_entity.type
_entity.pdbx_description
1 polymer ?
#
loop_
_entity_poly.entity_id
_entity_poly.type
_entity_poly.pdbx_seq_one_letter_code
_entity_poly.pdbx_strand_id
1 'polypeptide(L)'
;YRVKRAITEGHGDAVFAILKPGVILSTMHDAKIIYEDSFPGWEVHKIWDSTIMAAMEIGKFRYENWDGEWYIQNQNPTEKFKSFISTYLNKWTGYVKETVFDVNCLVLDEQHVIFSSYNKEVFDFCKKHSIEPIICEQRHKYFFDSGISCCTQDIRRRGPLETYL
;
A
#
# COMPACT_ATOMS: atom_id res chain seq x y z
N TYR A 1 6.73 27.00 5.58
CA TYR A 1 6.35 25.58 5.71
C TYR A 1 6.90 25.01 7.01
N ARG A 2 6.10 24.20 7.72
CA ARG A 2 6.58 23.39 8.83
C ARG A 2 6.80 21.99 8.32
N VAL A 3 7.96 21.40 8.66
CA VAL A 3 8.29 20.01 8.30
C VAL A 3 8.00 19.13 9.50
N LYS A 4 7.21 18.09 9.31
CA LYS A 4 6.96 17.05 10.30
C LYS A 4 7.66 15.77 9.86
N ARG A 5 8.19 15.02 10.80
CA ARG A 5 8.83 13.72 10.54
C ARG A 5 7.81 12.62 10.83
N ALA A 6 7.51 11.81 9.84
CA ALA A 6 6.83 10.54 10.04
C ALA A 6 7.86 9.39 10.03
N ILE A 7 7.74 8.47 10.97
CA ILE A 7 8.62 7.29 11.02
C ILE A 7 7.99 6.18 10.19
N THR A 8 8.75 5.65 9.25
CA THR A 8 8.37 4.50 8.43
C THR A 8 9.55 3.53 8.37
N GLU A 9 9.30 2.24 8.45
CA GLU A 9 10.34 1.20 8.40
C GLU A 9 10.70 0.77 6.98
N GLY A 10 10.27 1.52 5.96
CA GLY A 10 10.49 1.19 4.56
C GLY A 10 9.93 2.26 3.65
N HIS A 11 9.32 1.84 2.56
CA HIS A 11 8.61 2.74 1.66
C HIS A 11 7.43 3.40 2.39
N GLY A 12 7.45 4.71 2.52
CA GLY A 12 6.47 5.46 3.31
C GLY A 12 5.04 5.20 2.86
N ASP A 13 4.81 5.16 1.57
CA ASP A 13 3.50 4.91 0.95
C ASP A 13 2.97 3.47 1.09
N ALA A 14 3.81 2.55 1.56
CA ALA A 14 3.41 1.18 1.89
C ALA A 14 3.01 1.00 3.37
N VAL A 15 3.33 1.96 4.22
CA VAL A 15 3.07 1.84 5.67
C VAL A 15 2.21 2.96 6.24
N PHE A 16 2.04 4.05 5.49
CA PHE A 16 1.39 5.24 5.98
C PHE A 16 0.70 6.02 4.85
N ALA A 17 -0.57 6.34 5.04
CA ALA A 17 -1.34 7.19 4.14
C ALA A 17 -2.16 8.22 4.94
N ILE A 18 -2.02 9.49 4.60
CA ILE A 18 -2.94 10.55 5.07
C ILE A 18 -4.12 10.58 4.12
N LEU A 19 -5.29 10.13 4.59
CA LEU A 19 -6.50 10.11 3.76
C LEU A 19 -7.12 11.49 3.63
N LYS A 20 -7.06 12.28 4.69
CA LYS A 20 -7.39 13.70 4.76
C LYS A 20 -6.85 14.28 6.06
N PRO A 21 -6.88 15.62 6.28
CA PRO A 21 -6.52 16.21 7.57
C PRO A 21 -7.25 15.53 8.74
N GLY A 22 -6.50 15.09 9.74
CA GLY A 22 -7.03 14.39 10.91
C GLY A 22 -7.19 12.88 10.78
N VAL A 23 -6.93 12.25 9.60
CA VAL A 23 -7.22 10.84 9.35
C VAL A 23 -6.05 10.13 8.69
N ILE A 24 -5.50 9.13 9.38
CA ILE A 24 -4.36 8.32 8.92
C ILE A 24 -4.75 6.85 8.81
N LEU A 25 -4.28 6.20 7.77
CA LEU A 25 -4.28 4.76 7.58
C LEU A 25 -2.85 4.23 7.67
N SER A 26 -2.61 3.14 8.41
CA SER A 26 -1.26 2.60 8.59
C SER A 26 -1.25 1.09 8.77
N THR A 27 -0.15 0.46 8.36
CA THR A 27 0.14 -0.95 8.62
C THR A 27 1.04 -1.15 9.84
N MET A 28 1.57 -0.08 10.45
CA MET A 28 2.47 -0.21 11.59
C MET A 28 1.75 -0.63 12.87
N HIS A 29 2.38 -1.52 13.64
CA HIS A 29 1.79 -2.07 14.87
C HIS A 29 1.43 -0.98 15.89
N ASP A 30 2.34 -0.06 16.16
CA ASP A 30 2.20 1.01 17.14
C ASP A 30 1.93 2.37 16.49
N ALA A 31 1.25 2.37 15.33
CA ALA A 31 1.03 3.55 14.50
C ALA A 31 0.48 4.76 15.29
N LYS A 32 -0.47 4.53 16.19
CA LYS A 32 -1.05 5.62 16.99
C LYS A 32 0.00 6.31 17.87
N ILE A 33 0.87 5.54 18.52
CA ILE A 33 1.93 6.08 19.40
C ILE A 33 3.01 6.76 18.54
N ILE A 34 3.42 6.11 17.46
CA ILE A 34 4.48 6.58 16.57
C ILE A 34 4.11 7.92 15.93
N TYR A 35 2.84 8.11 15.57
CA TYR A 35 2.41 9.32 14.85
C TYR A 35 1.87 10.42 15.77
N GLU A 36 1.69 10.17 17.08
CA GLU A 36 1.13 11.17 18.01
C GLU A 36 1.98 12.46 18.07
N ASP A 37 3.30 12.34 18.11
CA ASP A 37 4.20 13.49 18.14
C ASP A 37 4.15 14.34 16.85
N SER A 38 3.95 13.67 15.72
CA SER A 38 3.92 14.34 14.42
C SER A 38 2.54 14.83 14.03
N PHE A 39 1.50 14.12 14.47
CA PHE A 39 0.09 14.37 14.13
C PHE A 39 -0.78 14.27 15.40
N PRO A 40 -0.61 15.20 16.39
CA PRO A 40 -1.29 15.10 17.66
C PRO A 40 -2.82 15.16 17.50
N GLY A 41 -3.51 14.22 18.12
CA GLY A 41 -4.96 14.13 18.11
C GLY A 41 -5.58 13.61 16.80
N TRP A 42 -4.76 13.17 15.85
CA TRP A 42 -5.28 12.57 14.63
C TRP A 42 -5.78 11.14 14.87
N GLU A 43 -6.83 10.76 14.18
CA GLU A 43 -7.30 9.38 14.19
C GLU A 43 -6.42 8.53 13.28
N VAL A 44 -5.80 7.51 13.88
CA VAL A 44 -4.96 6.53 13.16
C VAL A 44 -5.69 5.21 13.14
N HIS A 45 -6.07 4.76 11.94
CA HIS A 45 -6.58 3.41 11.74
C HIS A 45 -5.46 2.48 11.33
N LYS A 46 -5.27 1.45 12.14
CA LYS A 46 -4.28 0.43 11.88
C LYS A 46 -4.93 -0.73 11.14
N ILE A 47 -4.43 -1.02 9.94
CA ILE A 47 -4.75 -2.24 9.22
C ILE A 47 -3.84 -3.34 9.78
N TRP A 48 -4.41 -4.21 10.58
CA TRP A 48 -3.67 -5.34 11.13
C TRP A 48 -4.59 -6.53 11.25
N ASP A 49 -4.63 -7.32 10.22
CA ASP A 49 -5.33 -8.57 10.24
C ASP A 49 -4.37 -9.76 10.06
N SER A 50 -4.90 -10.95 10.20
CA SER A 50 -4.15 -12.19 9.99
C SER A 50 -3.59 -12.33 8.58
N THR A 51 -4.13 -11.56 7.61
CA THR A 51 -3.67 -11.59 6.21
C THR A 51 -2.34 -10.89 6.02
N ILE A 52 -2.04 -9.82 6.77
CA ILE A 52 -0.70 -9.19 6.76
C ILE A 52 0.35 -10.17 7.25
N MET A 53 0.09 -10.82 8.39
CA MET A 53 1.02 -11.80 8.94
C MET A 53 1.24 -12.97 8.00
N ALA A 54 0.16 -13.51 7.44
CA ALA A 54 0.24 -14.59 6.44
C ALA A 54 1.00 -14.15 5.18
N ALA A 55 0.79 -12.92 4.71
CA ALA A 55 1.50 -12.37 3.55
C ALA A 55 3.00 -12.22 3.84
N MET A 56 3.39 -11.74 5.03
CA MET A 56 4.79 -11.62 5.44
C MET A 56 5.47 -13.00 5.53
N GLU A 57 4.80 -14.00 6.10
CA GLU A 57 5.32 -15.37 6.16
C GLU A 57 5.48 -15.99 4.77
N ILE A 58 4.49 -15.80 3.89
CA ILE A 58 4.55 -16.24 2.49
C ILE A 58 5.67 -15.52 1.75
N GLY A 59 5.81 -14.22 1.94
CA GLY A 59 6.88 -13.42 1.37
C GLY A 59 8.25 -13.95 1.78
N LYS A 60 8.47 -14.14 3.08
CA LYS A 60 9.70 -14.72 3.62
C LYS A 60 9.98 -16.11 3.03
N PHE A 61 8.98 -16.99 3.04
CA PHE A 61 9.11 -18.33 2.46
C PHE A 61 9.51 -18.29 0.98
N ARG A 62 8.96 -17.37 0.20
CA ARG A 62 9.31 -17.20 -1.22
C ARG A 62 10.73 -16.72 -1.41
N TYR A 63 11.16 -15.71 -0.65
CA TYR A 63 12.55 -15.26 -0.68
C TYR A 63 13.54 -16.39 -0.40
N GLU A 64 13.20 -17.30 0.51
CA GLU A 64 14.05 -18.41 0.89
C GLU A 64 14.02 -19.58 -0.11
N ASN A 65 12.92 -19.77 -0.84
CA ASN A 65 12.70 -21.00 -1.61
C ASN A 65 12.46 -20.77 -3.11
N TRP A 66 12.03 -19.59 -3.51
CA TRP A 66 11.57 -19.32 -4.88
C TRP A 66 12.26 -18.11 -5.53
N ASP A 67 13.46 -17.83 -5.12
CA ASP A 67 14.25 -16.78 -5.75
C ASP A 67 14.42 -17.07 -7.26
N GLY A 68 14.06 -16.10 -8.10
CA GLY A 68 14.07 -16.25 -9.55
C GLY A 68 12.86 -16.97 -10.16
N GLU A 69 11.85 -17.31 -9.37
CA GLU A 69 10.58 -17.84 -9.87
C GLU A 69 9.48 -16.77 -9.91
N TRP A 70 8.73 -16.77 -11.00
CA TRP A 70 7.63 -15.85 -11.21
C TRP A 70 6.31 -16.58 -11.37
N TYR A 71 5.28 -16.03 -10.72
CA TYR A 71 3.93 -16.50 -10.86
C TYR A 71 3.03 -15.38 -11.40
N ILE A 72 2.34 -15.64 -12.49
CA ILE A 72 1.24 -14.79 -12.97
C ILE A 72 -0.06 -15.55 -12.72
N GLN A 73 -0.95 -14.97 -11.93
CA GLN A 73 -2.20 -15.60 -11.56
C GLN A 73 -3.01 -15.96 -12.82
N ASN A 74 -3.52 -17.19 -12.86
CA ASN A 74 -4.31 -17.74 -13.99
C ASN A 74 -3.56 -17.86 -15.32
N GLN A 75 -2.23 -17.87 -15.31
CA GLN A 75 -1.45 -18.15 -16.49
C GLN A 75 -0.42 -19.27 -16.23
N ASN A 76 -0.39 -20.25 -17.12
CA ASN A 76 0.70 -21.23 -17.12
C ASN A 76 1.93 -20.60 -17.80
N PRO A 77 3.06 -20.52 -17.11
CA PRO A 77 4.27 -19.93 -17.70
C PRO A 77 4.77 -20.78 -18.87
N THR A 78 5.02 -20.12 -20.00
CA THR A 78 5.67 -20.76 -21.17
C THR A 78 7.15 -20.96 -20.88
N GLU A 79 7.80 -21.92 -21.57
CA GLU A 79 9.25 -22.13 -21.44
C GLU A 79 10.06 -20.89 -21.80
N LYS A 80 9.58 -20.08 -22.75
CA LYS A 80 10.20 -18.80 -23.11
C LYS A 80 10.13 -17.80 -21.94
N PHE A 81 9.00 -17.77 -21.23
CA PHE A 81 8.83 -16.92 -20.06
C PHE A 81 9.71 -17.37 -18.90
N LYS A 82 9.76 -18.67 -18.61
CA LYS A 82 10.66 -19.23 -17.59
C LYS A 82 12.13 -18.94 -17.89
N SER A 83 12.54 -19.09 -19.16
CA SER A 83 13.90 -18.76 -19.58
C SER A 83 14.22 -17.28 -19.41
N PHE A 84 13.28 -16.38 -19.72
CA PHE A 84 13.43 -14.95 -19.48
C PHE A 84 13.62 -14.64 -17.99
N ILE A 85 12.78 -15.21 -17.13
CA ILE A 85 12.87 -15.02 -15.67
C ILE A 85 14.24 -15.49 -15.15
N SER A 86 14.64 -16.72 -15.47
CA SER A 86 15.90 -17.29 -14.99
C SER A 86 17.13 -16.51 -15.48
N THR A 87 17.04 -15.86 -16.63
CA THR A 87 18.15 -15.10 -17.22
C THR A 87 18.24 -13.68 -16.65
N TYR A 88 17.12 -12.98 -16.55
CA TYR A 88 17.10 -11.53 -16.26
C TYR A 88 16.57 -11.18 -14.89
N LEU A 89 15.78 -12.04 -14.27
CA LEU A 89 15.09 -11.77 -13.00
C LEU A 89 15.39 -12.85 -11.94
N ASN A 90 16.54 -13.49 -12.02
CA ASN A 90 16.91 -14.63 -11.18
C ASN A 90 16.98 -14.31 -9.66
N LYS A 91 16.97 -13.03 -9.29
CA LYS A 91 16.93 -12.58 -7.89
C LYS A 91 15.59 -11.93 -7.52
N TRP A 92 14.61 -12.03 -8.39
CA TRP A 92 13.31 -11.43 -8.17
C TRP A 92 12.29 -12.48 -7.78
N THR A 93 11.64 -12.28 -6.65
CA THR A 93 10.47 -13.05 -6.26
C THR A 93 9.22 -12.28 -6.68
N GLY A 94 8.63 -12.63 -7.81
CA GLY A 94 7.38 -12.02 -8.26
C GLY A 94 6.17 -12.64 -7.58
N TYR A 95 5.18 -11.85 -7.29
CA TYR A 95 3.90 -12.17 -6.68
C TYR A 95 3.90 -12.28 -5.16
N VAL A 96 3.65 -11.17 -4.52
CA VAL A 96 3.27 -11.10 -3.12
C VAL A 96 1.82 -10.60 -3.03
N LYS A 97 0.95 -11.37 -2.39
CA LYS A 97 -0.40 -10.91 -2.07
C LYS A 97 -0.33 -10.26 -0.70
N GLU A 98 -0.14 -8.96 -0.67
CA GLU A 98 -0.03 -8.19 0.56
C GLU A 98 -1.21 -7.26 0.76
N THR A 99 -1.64 -7.08 1.99
CA THR A 99 -2.61 -6.06 2.38
C THR A 99 -2.00 -4.65 2.44
N VAL A 100 -0.67 -4.55 2.38
CA VAL A 100 0.05 -3.27 2.25
C VAL A 100 -0.47 -2.43 1.08
N PHE A 101 -1.01 -3.05 0.05
CA PHE A 101 -1.67 -2.35 -1.06
C PHE A 101 -2.89 -1.54 -0.65
N ASP A 102 -3.49 -1.83 0.50
CA ASP A 102 -4.62 -1.04 1.01
C ASP A 102 -4.17 0.30 1.60
N VAL A 103 -2.93 0.40 2.08
CA VAL A 103 -2.30 1.67 2.48
C VAL A 103 -1.72 2.41 1.28
N ASN A 104 -1.23 1.68 0.29
CA ASN A 104 -0.70 2.23 -0.95
C ASN A 104 -1.82 2.70 -1.88
N CYS A 105 -2.62 3.64 -1.40
CA CYS A 105 -3.78 4.22 -2.06
C CYS A 105 -3.46 5.58 -2.67
N LEU A 106 -4.30 6.06 -3.58
CA LEU A 106 -4.19 7.40 -4.16
C LEU A 106 -5.31 8.28 -3.63
N VAL A 107 -4.96 9.25 -2.81
CA VAL A 107 -5.88 10.28 -2.30
C VAL A 107 -6.09 11.32 -3.39
N LEU A 108 -7.31 11.44 -3.90
CA LEU A 108 -7.67 12.44 -4.90
C LEU A 108 -8.00 13.79 -4.25
N ASP A 109 -8.81 13.75 -3.21
CA ASP A 109 -9.24 14.88 -2.39
C ASP A 109 -9.70 14.36 -1.01
N GLU A 110 -10.24 15.24 -0.17
CA GLU A 110 -10.71 14.89 1.18
C GLU A 110 -11.91 13.93 1.21
N GLN A 111 -12.55 13.69 0.07
CA GLN A 111 -13.75 12.88 -0.06
C GLN A 111 -13.55 11.63 -0.93
N HIS A 112 -12.46 11.53 -1.70
CA HIS A 112 -12.26 10.44 -2.65
C HIS A 112 -10.86 9.84 -2.55
N VAL A 113 -10.82 8.54 -2.37
CA VAL A 113 -9.55 7.77 -2.32
C VAL A 113 -9.66 6.55 -3.23
N ILE A 114 -8.65 6.33 -4.08
CA ILE A 114 -8.58 5.18 -4.97
C ILE A 114 -7.75 4.08 -4.31
N PHE A 115 -8.32 2.87 -4.29
CA PHE A 115 -7.68 1.64 -3.80
C PHE A 115 -7.53 0.63 -4.94
N SER A 116 -6.49 -0.20 -4.87
CA SER A 116 -6.27 -1.26 -5.85
C SER A 116 -7.03 -2.55 -5.56
N SER A 117 -7.66 -2.67 -4.40
CA SER A 117 -8.45 -3.83 -3.97
C SER A 117 -9.51 -3.45 -2.94
N TYR A 118 -10.50 -4.34 -2.76
CA TYR A 118 -11.50 -4.17 -1.73
C TYR A 118 -11.01 -4.74 -0.40
N ASN A 119 -11.04 -3.92 0.64
CA ASN A 119 -10.90 -4.33 2.03
C ASN A 119 -12.05 -3.73 2.84
N LYS A 120 -12.87 -4.59 3.42
CA LYS A 120 -14.07 -4.16 4.15
C LYS A 120 -13.75 -3.21 5.30
N GLU A 121 -12.72 -3.52 6.09
CA GLU A 121 -12.32 -2.73 7.25
C GLU A 121 -11.89 -1.32 6.83
N VAL A 122 -11.05 -1.23 5.80
CA VAL A 122 -10.58 0.06 5.25
C VAL A 122 -11.73 0.86 4.66
N PHE A 123 -12.65 0.21 3.95
CA PHE A 123 -13.79 0.87 3.33
C PHE A 123 -14.78 1.39 4.36
N ASP A 124 -15.04 0.62 5.42
CA ASP A 124 -15.89 1.06 6.54
C ASP A 124 -15.25 2.26 7.26
N PHE A 125 -13.93 2.25 7.45
CA PHE A 125 -13.20 3.37 8.01
C PHE A 125 -13.27 4.63 7.12
N CYS A 126 -13.08 4.50 5.82
CA CYS A 126 -13.26 5.59 4.88
C CYS A 126 -14.66 6.20 4.96
N LYS A 127 -15.70 5.37 4.94
CA LYS A 127 -17.10 5.80 5.03
C LYS A 127 -17.41 6.50 6.34
N LYS A 128 -16.89 6.02 7.47
CA LYS A 128 -17.01 6.68 8.77
C LYS A 128 -16.52 8.14 8.72
N HIS A 129 -15.52 8.40 7.89
CA HIS A 129 -14.93 9.73 7.71
C HIS A 129 -15.47 10.49 6.50
N SER A 130 -16.60 10.05 5.91
CA SER A 130 -17.18 10.66 4.72
C SER A 130 -16.22 10.68 3.52
N ILE A 131 -15.40 9.62 3.39
CA ILE A 131 -14.52 9.38 2.27
C ILE A 131 -15.15 8.29 1.41
N GLU A 132 -15.30 8.52 0.12
CA GLU A 132 -15.75 7.53 -0.86
C GLU A 132 -14.55 6.72 -1.36
N PRO A 133 -14.46 5.42 -1.02
CA PRO A 133 -13.42 4.55 -1.54
C PRO A 133 -13.77 4.08 -2.95
N ILE A 134 -12.90 4.33 -3.90
CA ILE A 134 -13.05 3.97 -5.31
C ILE A 134 -12.12 2.80 -5.62
N ILE A 135 -12.62 1.73 -6.23
CA ILE A 135 -11.78 0.61 -6.66
C ILE A 135 -11.27 0.88 -8.08
N CYS A 136 -9.96 0.79 -8.23
CA CYS A 136 -9.28 0.75 -9.52
C CYS A 136 -8.42 -0.51 -9.58
N GLU A 137 -8.92 -1.55 -10.22
CA GLU A 137 -8.19 -2.80 -10.34
C GLU A 137 -6.95 -2.65 -11.23
N GLN A 138 -5.80 -2.84 -10.63
CA GLN A 138 -4.54 -2.91 -11.36
C GLN A 138 -4.29 -4.34 -11.82
N ARG A 139 -4.31 -4.56 -13.14
CA ARG A 139 -4.17 -5.88 -13.75
C ARG A 139 -2.93 -6.65 -13.31
N HIS A 140 -1.82 -5.95 -13.08
CA HIS A 140 -0.51 -6.53 -12.82
C HIS A 140 0.13 -6.06 -11.51
N LYS A 141 -0.67 -5.65 -10.52
CA LYS A 141 -0.18 -5.15 -9.24
C LYS A 141 0.80 -6.10 -8.56
N TYR A 142 0.52 -7.39 -8.60
CA TYR A 142 1.39 -8.40 -8.00
C TYR A 142 2.67 -8.68 -8.78
N PHE A 143 2.70 -8.32 -10.05
CA PHE A 143 3.89 -8.43 -10.88
C PHE A 143 4.90 -7.33 -10.54
N PHE A 144 4.42 -6.11 -10.32
CA PHE A 144 5.26 -4.97 -10.00
C PHE A 144 5.51 -4.81 -8.49
N ASP A 145 4.84 -5.62 -7.67
CA ASP A 145 4.88 -5.52 -6.21
C ASP A 145 4.64 -4.06 -5.77
N SER A 146 3.58 -3.47 -6.29
CA SER A 146 3.26 -2.07 -6.08
C SER A 146 1.77 -1.80 -5.99
N GLY A 147 1.38 -0.87 -5.13
CA GLY A 147 0.04 -0.31 -5.10
C GLY A 147 -0.12 0.86 -6.06
N ILE A 148 -1.24 1.54 -5.94
CA ILE A 148 -1.60 2.61 -6.88
C ILE A 148 -0.76 3.88 -6.67
N SER A 149 -0.36 4.17 -5.43
CA SER A 149 0.52 5.29 -5.11
C SER A 149 1.89 5.14 -5.77
N CYS A 150 2.49 3.96 -5.69
CA CYS A 150 3.78 3.67 -6.33
C CYS A 150 3.78 3.88 -7.85
N CYS A 151 2.62 3.70 -8.49
CA CYS A 151 2.46 3.81 -9.95
C CYS A 151 2.04 5.22 -10.40
N THR A 152 1.88 6.16 -9.47
CA THR A 152 1.40 7.52 -9.77
C THR A 152 2.36 8.57 -9.24
N GLN A 153 2.34 9.73 -9.88
CA GLN A 153 3.12 10.90 -9.45
C GLN A 153 2.26 12.15 -9.58
N ASP A 154 2.07 12.83 -8.47
CA ASP A 154 1.41 14.12 -8.46
C ASP A 154 2.27 15.15 -9.20
N ILE A 155 1.74 15.71 -10.29
CA ILE A 155 2.39 16.80 -11.01
C ILE A 155 1.87 18.15 -10.48
N ARG A 156 0.56 18.25 -10.25
CA ARG A 156 -0.09 19.47 -9.77
C ARG A 156 -1.42 19.15 -9.11
N ARG A 157 -1.59 19.66 -7.91
CA ARG A 157 -2.90 19.71 -7.23
C ARG A 157 -3.43 21.15 -7.25
N ARG A 158 -4.75 21.27 -7.35
CA ARG A 158 -5.46 22.56 -7.19
C ARG A 158 -6.25 22.46 -5.91
N GLY A 159 -6.18 23.50 -5.09
CA GLY A 159 -6.92 23.58 -3.84
C GLY A 159 -6.40 24.73 -2.97
N PRO A 160 -7.07 25.06 -1.89
CA PRO A 160 -6.54 25.97 -0.87
C PRO A 160 -5.32 25.34 -0.20
N LEU A 161 -4.53 26.17 0.47
CA LEU A 161 -3.46 25.68 1.31
C LEU A 161 -4.09 24.99 2.55
N GLU A 162 -3.89 23.70 2.66
CA GLU A 162 -4.38 22.93 3.80
C GLU A 162 -3.44 23.09 5.00
N THR A 163 -4.04 23.17 6.18
CA THR A 163 -3.30 23.21 7.44
C THR A 163 -3.45 21.86 8.13
N TYR A 164 -2.36 21.10 8.20
CA TYR A 164 -2.28 19.81 8.87
C TYR A 164 -1.89 19.94 10.36
N LEU A 165 -2.15 21.09 10.97
CA LEU A 165 -1.78 21.38 12.35
C LEU A 165 -2.97 21.93 13.12
#